data_64b53827ee162f34eb406b1365124165
#
_entry.id   64b53827ee162f34eb406b1365124165
#
_cell.length_a   1.000
_cell.length_b   1.000
_cell.length_c   1.000
_cell.angle_alpha   90.00
_cell.angle_beta   90.00
_cell.angle_gamma   90.00
#
_symmetry.space_group_name_H-M   'P 1'
#
loop_
_entity.id
_entity.type
_entity.pdbx_description
1 polymer ?
#
loop_
_entity_poly.entity_id
_entity_poly.type
_entity_poly.pdbx_seq_one_letter_code
_entity_poly.pdbx_strand_id
1 'polypeptide(L)' 'MKITVTIPDSDAASIAVFLAATKDVTASSHGPLDMRKLVAMLLEDVALMVNRPSSWEGSNINNVLASHGYSF' A
#
# COMPACT_ATOMS: atom_id res chain seq x y z
N MET A 1 -8.24 2.00 15.02
CA MET A 1 -9.27 1.23 14.26
C MET A 1 -8.68 -0.06 13.75
N LYS A 2 -9.38 -1.15 13.93
CA LYS A 2 -8.94 -2.47 13.46
C LYS A 2 -9.97 -3.02 12.49
N ILE A 3 -9.50 -3.58 11.37
CA ILE A 3 -10.35 -4.16 10.33
C ILE A 3 -9.79 -5.53 9.97
N THR A 4 -10.67 -6.51 9.88
CA THR A 4 -10.31 -7.85 9.40
C THR A 4 -10.73 -7.98 7.94
N VAL A 5 -9.80 -8.38 7.09
CA VAL A 5 -10.01 -8.54 5.65
C VAL A 5 -9.59 -9.93 5.23
N THR A 6 -10.40 -10.58 4.41
CA THR A 6 -10.04 -11.85 3.78
C THR A 6 -9.30 -11.57 2.47
N ILE A 7 -8.11 -12.12 2.35
CA ILE A 7 -7.29 -11.99 1.14
C ILE A 7 -7.28 -13.36 0.45
N PRO A 8 -7.63 -13.45 -0.84
CA PRO A 8 -7.55 -14.71 -1.58
C PRO A 8 -6.13 -15.32 -1.50
N ASP A 9 -6.04 -16.63 -1.39
CA ASP A 9 -4.76 -17.33 -1.21
C ASP A 9 -3.79 -17.05 -2.35
N SER A 10 -4.29 -16.96 -3.59
CA SER A 10 -3.44 -16.64 -4.75
C SER A 10 -2.84 -15.24 -4.66
N ASP A 11 -3.62 -14.27 -4.20
CA ASP A 11 -3.13 -12.91 -4.01
C ASP A 11 -2.13 -12.84 -2.85
N ALA A 12 -2.44 -13.53 -1.74
CA ALA A 12 -1.53 -13.62 -0.61
C ALA A 12 -0.18 -14.22 -1.01
N ALA A 13 -0.19 -15.26 -1.86
CA ALA A 13 1.04 -15.87 -2.36
C ALA A 13 1.85 -14.91 -3.22
N SER A 14 1.19 -14.16 -4.11
CA SER A 14 1.86 -13.16 -4.95
C SER A 14 2.46 -12.03 -4.13
N ILE A 15 1.72 -11.55 -3.11
CA ILE A 15 2.21 -10.51 -2.22
C ILE A 15 3.41 -11.02 -1.42
N ALA A 16 3.39 -12.28 -0.98
CA ALA A 16 4.51 -12.87 -0.25
C ALA A 16 5.80 -12.89 -1.09
N VAL A 17 5.71 -13.12 -2.39
CA VAL A 17 6.87 -13.04 -3.30
C VAL A 17 7.44 -11.63 -3.32
N PHE A 18 6.59 -10.62 -3.43
CA PHE A 18 7.01 -9.22 -3.40
C PHE A 18 7.67 -8.87 -2.05
N LEU A 19 7.02 -9.24 -0.95
CA LEU A 19 7.54 -8.92 0.39
C LEU A 19 8.89 -9.59 0.65
N ALA A 20 9.09 -10.83 0.18
CA ALA A 20 10.37 -11.51 0.27
C ALA A 20 11.46 -10.75 -0.50
N ALA A 21 11.15 -10.21 -1.66
CA ALA A 21 12.10 -9.43 -2.45
C ALA A 21 12.50 -8.11 -1.77
N THR A 22 11.68 -7.57 -0.87
CA THR A 22 11.99 -6.31 -0.17
C THR A 22 12.88 -6.50 1.08
N LYS A 23 13.12 -7.75 1.51
CA LYS A 23 13.89 -8.00 2.75
C LYS A 23 15.33 -7.52 2.67
N ASP A 24 15.92 -7.54 1.48
CA ASP A 24 17.31 -7.17 1.27
C ASP A 24 17.51 -5.72 0.88
N VAL A 25 16.45 -4.92 0.93
CA VAL A 25 16.53 -3.50 0.58
C VAL A 25 17.12 -2.73 1.76
N THR A 26 18.44 -2.50 1.71
CA THR A 26 19.17 -1.77 2.76
C THR A 26 18.98 -0.26 2.65
N ALA A 27 18.51 0.23 1.50
CA ALA A 27 18.36 1.65 1.24
C ALA A 27 17.04 2.24 1.79
N SER A 28 16.12 1.38 2.22
CA SER A 28 14.84 1.86 2.77
C SER A 28 15.02 2.38 4.20
N SER A 29 14.55 3.60 4.45
CA SER A 29 14.54 4.18 5.79
C SER A 29 13.54 3.50 6.74
N HIS A 30 12.64 2.67 6.20
CA HIS A 30 11.58 2.01 6.96
C HIS A 30 11.87 0.54 7.28
N GLY A 31 13.01 0.02 6.81
CA GLY A 31 13.39 -1.38 6.99
C GLY A 31 12.58 -2.34 6.11
N PRO A 32 12.68 -3.65 6.39
CA PRO A 32 11.95 -4.65 5.61
C PRO A 32 10.44 -4.45 5.68
N LEU A 33 9.77 -4.70 4.56
CA LEU A 33 8.33 -4.56 4.45
C LEU A 33 7.64 -5.89 4.79
N ASP A 34 6.63 -5.86 5.65
CA ASP A 34 5.73 -6.97 5.92
C ASP A 34 4.31 -6.60 5.54
N MET A 35 3.37 -7.55 5.63
CA MET A 35 1.98 -7.32 5.24
C MET A 35 1.34 -6.18 6.03
N ARG A 36 1.59 -6.11 7.33
CA ARG A 36 1.02 -5.06 8.19
C ARG A 36 1.51 -3.67 7.76
N LYS A 37 2.82 -3.54 7.53
CA LYS A 37 3.42 -2.28 7.09
C LYS A 37 2.95 -1.90 5.70
N LEU A 38 2.83 -2.87 4.80
CA LEU A 38 2.32 -2.63 3.46
C LEU A 38 0.91 -2.05 3.49
N VAL A 39 0.01 -2.70 4.23
CA VAL A 39 -1.38 -2.23 4.35
C VAL A 39 -1.43 -0.85 5.00
N ALA A 40 -0.71 -0.66 6.10
CA ALA A 40 -0.69 0.63 6.80
C ALA A 40 -0.18 1.74 5.90
N MET A 41 0.88 1.50 5.14
CA MET A 41 1.46 2.47 4.21
C MET A 41 0.47 2.86 3.11
N LEU A 42 -0.21 1.88 2.51
CA LEU A 42 -1.18 2.14 1.45
C LEU A 42 -2.39 2.92 1.98
N LEU A 43 -2.83 2.65 3.20
CA LEU A 43 -3.92 3.39 3.82
C LEU A 43 -3.49 4.81 4.17
N GLU A 44 -2.24 5.03 4.59
CA GLU A 44 -1.71 6.38 4.78
C GLU A 44 -1.73 7.17 3.47
N ASP A 45 -1.37 6.54 2.36
CA ASP A 45 -1.40 7.18 1.05
C ASP A 45 -2.83 7.57 0.64
N VAL A 46 -3.82 6.74 0.98
CA VAL A 46 -5.24 7.08 0.76
C VAL A 46 -5.62 8.31 1.59
N ALA A 47 -5.19 8.37 2.84
CA ALA A 47 -5.45 9.55 3.69
C ALA A 47 -4.82 10.81 3.10
N LEU A 48 -3.66 10.70 2.46
CA LEU A 48 -3.00 11.82 1.80
C LEU A 48 -3.77 12.35 0.58
N MET A 49 -4.60 11.54 -0.06
CA MET A 49 -5.50 12.05 -1.11
C MET A 49 -6.38 13.19 -0.62
N VAL A 50 -6.81 13.10 0.65
CA VAL A 50 -7.68 14.10 1.27
C VAL A 50 -6.85 15.22 1.90
N ASN A 51 -5.83 14.87 2.67
CA ASN A 51 -5.08 15.82 3.50
C ASN A 51 -3.99 16.56 2.74
N ARG A 52 -3.40 15.92 1.72
CA ARG A 52 -2.34 16.49 0.89
C ARG A 52 -2.50 16.04 -0.56
N PRO A 53 -3.51 16.53 -1.28
CA PRO A 53 -3.79 16.06 -2.64
C PRO A 53 -2.67 16.35 -3.64
N SER A 54 -1.78 17.31 -3.33
CA SER A 54 -0.62 17.62 -4.18
C SER A 54 0.57 16.70 -3.92
N SER A 55 0.52 15.83 -2.89
CA SER A 55 1.60 14.88 -2.65
C SER A 55 1.66 13.83 -3.76
N TRP A 56 2.88 13.34 -4.07
CA TRP A 56 3.02 12.30 -5.08
C TRP A 56 2.36 10.98 -4.64
N GLU A 57 2.38 10.66 -3.34
CA GLU A 57 1.75 9.47 -2.78
C GLU A 57 0.24 9.53 -2.93
N GLY A 58 -0.37 10.64 -2.53
CA GLY A 58 -1.81 10.85 -2.66
C GLY A 58 -2.26 10.86 -4.11
N SER A 59 -1.50 11.51 -4.99
CA SER A 59 -1.78 11.56 -6.42
C SER A 59 -1.71 10.17 -7.05
N ASN A 60 -0.68 9.38 -6.73
CA ASN A 60 -0.51 8.05 -7.29
C ASN A 60 -1.60 7.09 -6.83
N ILE A 61 -1.93 7.07 -5.55
CA ILE A 61 -2.99 6.18 -5.05
C ILE A 61 -4.37 6.62 -5.59
N ASN A 62 -4.57 7.91 -5.80
CA ASN A 62 -5.79 8.40 -6.44
C ASN A 62 -5.94 7.85 -7.86
N ASN A 63 -4.85 7.82 -8.62
CA ASN A 63 -4.85 7.24 -9.96
C ASN A 63 -5.18 5.74 -9.93
N VAL A 64 -4.64 5.01 -8.97
CA VAL A 64 -4.96 3.58 -8.81
C VAL A 64 -6.45 3.40 -8.52
N LEU A 65 -6.99 4.14 -7.57
CA LEU A 65 -8.40 4.02 -7.20
C LEU A 65 -9.32 4.49 -8.33
N ALA A 66 -8.94 5.55 -9.05
CA ALA A 66 -9.69 6.04 -10.20
C ALA A 66 -9.76 4.98 -11.31
N SER A 67 -8.71 4.20 -11.50
CA SER A 67 -8.71 3.10 -12.48
C SER A 67 -9.70 1.98 -12.11
N HIS A 68 -10.10 1.90 -10.85
CA HIS A 68 -11.14 1.00 -10.35
C HIS A 68 -12.52 1.65 -10.31
N GLY A 69 -12.65 2.90 -10.76
CA GLY A 69 -13.91 3.61 -10.78
C GLY A 69 -14.17 4.48 -9.55
N TYR A 70 -13.19 4.68 -8.69
CA TYR A 70 -13.33 5.48 -7.47
C TYR A 70 -12.47 6.74 -7.56
N SER A 71 -13.10 7.85 -7.88
CA SER A 71 -12.42 9.15 -7.98
C SER A 71 -12.68 10.00 -6.74
N PHE A 72 -11.64 10.75 -6.37
CA PHE A 72 -11.78 11.78 -5.33
C PHE A 72 -11.82 13.18 -5.92
#